data_cc6dbf2ed5cf1ad64a56ba864952f91a
#
_entry.id   cc6dbf2ed5cf1ad64a56ba864952f91a
#
_cell.length_a   1.000
_cell.length_b   1.000
_cell.length_c   1.000
_cell.angle_alpha   90.00
_cell.angle_beta   90.00
_cell.angle_gamma   90.00
#
_symmetry.space_group_name_H-M   'P 1'
#
loop_
_entity.id
_entity.type
_entity.pdbx_description
1 polymer ?
#
loop_
_entity_poly.entity_id
_entity_poly.type
_entity_poly.pdbx_seq_one_letter_code
_entity_poly.pdbx_strand_id
1 'polypeptide(L)'
;MKGTDQLEVWQGQFGKAYTNRNVISPEEKKPLFRKMFKGLSIHSVLEVGCNRGHNLMALADIFEIEPIGIEPNDYARRKARLSDPRISVIKGTAFDLPFQDGAFDLAFTSGVLIHIRLKDLPKAIDELIRVSRKYVLASEYYNEKETMIRYRGHDQLLWKRDFKKHFLKRCPRLKVVRSGFYGEEINHRMDWWLFEK
;
A
#
# COMPACT_ATOMS: atom_id res chain seq x y z
N MET A 1 -5.65 -20.46 0.28
CA MET A 1 -5.80 -19.99 -1.14
C MET A 1 -4.51 -20.26 -1.89
N LYS A 2 -4.55 -20.79 -3.13
CA LYS A 2 -3.34 -20.86 -3.96
C LYS A 2 -2.89 -19.42 -4.25
N GLY A 3 -1.59 -19.10 -4.03
CA GLY A 3 -1.00 -17.82 -4.34
C GLY A 3 -1.10 -17.49 -5.84
N THR A 4 -1.02 -16.22 -6.20
CA THR A 4 -0.82 -15.84 -7.61
C THR A 4 0.67 -15.97 -7.94
N ASP A 5 1.00 -16.19 -9.23
CA ASP A 5 2.40 -16.24 -9.68
C ASP A 5 3.21 -14.99 -9.24
N GLN A 6 2.56 -13.81 -9.23
CA GLN A 6 3.18 -12.58 -8.72
C GLN A 6 3.49 -12.67 -7.23
N LEU A 7 2.57 -13.24 -6.43
CA LEU A 7 2.76 -13.37 -4.99
C LEU A 7 3.96 -14.27 -4.66
N GLU A 8 4.15 -15.34 -5.43
CA GLU A 8 5.31 -16.23 -5.28
C GLU A 8 6.63 -15.49 -5.56
N VAL A 9 6.67 -14.65 -6.60
CA VAL A 9 7.83 -13.80 -6.91
C VAL A 9 8.14 -12.87 -5.74
N TRP A 10 7.12 -12.19 -5.19
CA TRP A 10 7.29 -11.28 -4.05
C TRP A 10 7.66 -11.96 -2.74
N GLN A 11 7.19 -13.18 -2.52
CA GLN A 11 7.56 -13.99 -1.35
C GLN A 11 8.99 -14.55 -1.45
N GLY A 12 9.52 -14.69 -2.66
CA GLY A 12 10.81 -15.31 -2.96
C GLY A 12 12.00 -14.34 -2.92
N GLN A 13 13.06 -14.72 -3.64
CA GLN A 13 14.33 -13.99 -3.71
C GLN A 13 14.19 -12.59 -4.32
N PHE A 14 13.27 -12.40 -5.25
CA PHE A 14 12.99 -11.09 -5.83
C PHE A 14 12.53 -10.09 -4.75
N GLY A 15 11.54 -10.48 -3.92
CA GLY A 15 11.05 -9.66 -2.80
C GLY A 15 12.15 -9.40 -1.77
N LYS A 16 13.00 -10.40 -1.46
CA LYS A 16 14.16 -10.20 -0.58
C LYS A 16 15.15 -9.18 -1.16
N ALA A 17 15.48 -9.28 -2.44
CA ALA A 17 16.36 -8.33 -3.12
C ALA A 17 15.74 -6.91 -3.16
N TYR A 18 14.42 -6.82 -3.38
CA TYR A 18 13.68 -5.56 -3.29
C TYR A 18 13.80 -4.93 -1.90
N THR A 19 13.56 -5.71 -0.85
CA THR A 19 13.68 -5.26 0.55
C THR A 19 15.07 -4.69 0.87
N ASN A 20 16.13 -5.30 0.35
CA ASN A 20 17.51 -4.84 0.61
C ASN A 20 17.85 -3.51 -0.08
N ARG A 21 17.33 -3.27 -1.30
CA ARG A 21 17.63 -2.04 -2.04
C ARG A 21 16.65 -0.90 -1.76
N ASN A 22 15.48 -1.20 -1.21
CA ASN A 22 14.43 -0.21 -0.94
C ASN A 22 14.51 0.25 0.53
N VAL A 23 15.58 0.95 0.84
CA VAL A 23 15.82 1.52 2.18
C VAL A 23 15.56 3.03 2.09
N ILE A 24 14.48 3.46 2.73
CA ILE A 24 14.03 4.86 2.75
C ILE A 24 13.93 5.27 4.21
N SER A 25 14.36 6.50 4.54
CA SER A 25 14.18 7.04 5.88
C SER A 25 12.69 7.31 6.15
N PRO A 26 12.13 6.90 7.30
CA PRO A 26 10.79 7.32 7.72
C PRO A 26 10.62 8.85 7.74
N GLU A 27 11.67 9.60 8.07
CA GLU A 27 11.66 11.07 8.10
C GLU A 27 11.30 11.67 6.74
N GLU A 28 11.78 11.09 5.65
CA GLU A 28 11.49 11.55 4.30
C GLU A 28 10.00 11.41 3.92
N LYS A 29 9.27 10.51 4.59
CA LYS A 29 7.83 10.27 4.36
C LYS A 29 6.92 11.22 5.13
N LYS A 30 7.37 11.73 6.28
CA LYS A 30 6.56 12.54 7.18
C LYS A 30 5.95 13.80 6.55
N PRO A 31 6.68 14.63 5.76
CA PRO A 31 6.08 15.82 5.14
C PRO A 31 4.91 15.48 4.23
N LEU A 32 5.07 14.41 3.43
CA LEU A 32 4.02 13.95 2.53
C LEU A 32 2.78 13.45 3.29
N PHE A 33 2.96 12.62 4.32
CA PHE A 33 1.85 12.12 5.13
C PHE A 33 1.15 13.23 5.93
N ARG A 34 1.88 14.20 6.46
CA ARG A 34 1.28 15.38 7.09
C ARG A 34 0.40 16.17 6.10
N LYS A 35 0.82 16.29 4.84
CA LYS A 35 0.01 16.90 3.78
C LYS A 35 -1.22 16.06 3.45
N MET A 36 -1.05 14.75 3.28
CA MET A 36 -2.15 13.81 2.94
C MET A 36 -3.23 13.79 4.01
N PHE A 37 -2.85 13.79 5.29
CA PHE A 37 -3.74 13.56 6.43
C PHE A 37 -4.02 14.82 7.27
N LYS A 38 -3.65 16.01 6.80
CA LYS A 38 -3.84 17.27 7.54
C LYS A 38 -5.28 17.42 8.06
N GLY A 39 -5.45 17.57 9.37
CA GLY A 39 -6.74 17.79 10.02
C GLY A 39 -7.66 16.56 10.07
N LEU A 40 -7.14 15.36 9.75
CA LEU A 40 -7.89 14.13 9.93
C LEU A 40 -7.58 13.50 11.29
N SER A 41 -8.61 12.99 11.95
CA SER A 41 -8.47 12.18 13.17
C SER A 41 -8.34 10.72 12.77
N ILE A 42 -7.13 10.16 12.93
CA ILE A 42 -6.78 8.78 12.59
C ILE A 42 -6.13 8.15 13.83
N HIS A 43 -6.74 7.10 14.36
CA HIS A 43 -6.31 6.40 15.57
C HIS A 43 -5.90 4.94 15.32
N SER A 44 -6.18 4.41 14.14
CA SER A 44 -5.79 3.06 13.75
C SER A 44 -5.46 3.01 12.26
N VAL A 45 -4.32 2.38 11.93
CA VAL A 45 -3.77 2.36 10.56
C VAL A 45 -3.36 0.96 10.16
N LEU A 46 -3.73 0.57 8.95
CA LEU A 46 -3.26 -0.64 8.29
C LEU A 46 -2.54 -0.28 6.99
N GLU A 47 -1.31 -0.72 6.82
CA GLU A 47 -0.62 -0.76 5.53
C GLU A 47 -0.61 -2.18 4.96
N VAL A 48 -1.07 -2.34 3.72
CA VAL A 48 -1.01 -3.61 3.00
C VAL A 48 0.17 -3.60 2.04
N GLY A 49 1.10 -4.56 2.21
CA GLY A 49 2.38 -4.62 1.50
C GLY A 49 3.43 -3.68 2.09
N CYS A 50 3.56 -3.66 3.41
CA CYS A 50 4.37 -2.67 4.12
C CYS A 50 5.88 -2.86 4.00
N ASN A 51 6.37 -3.97 3.43
CA ASN A 51 7.80 -4.29 3.33
C ASN A 51 8.52 -4.11 4.68
N ARG A 52 9.47 -3.18 4.79
CA ARG A 52 10.25 -2.88 6.01
C ARG A 52 9.53 -1.96 7.00
N GLY A 53 8.29 -1.52 6.69
CA GLY A 53 7.48 -0.69 7.56
C GLY A 53 7.88 0.79 7.63
N HIS A 54 8.63 1.33 6.66
CA HIS A 54 9.06 2.73 6.68
C HIS A 54 7.90 3.73 6.75
N ASN A 55 6.80 3.43 6.03
CA ASN A 55 5.60 4.25 6.10
C ASN A 55 4.91 4.14 7.47
N LEU A 56 4.86 2.92 8.03
CA LEU A 56 4.28 2.68 9.36
C LEU A 56 5.04 3.44 10.44
N MET A 57 6.38 3.41 10.43
CA MET A 57 7.22 4.16 11.36
C MET A 57 6.94 5.67 11.28
N ALA A 58 6.84 6.21 10.06
CA ALA A 58 6.52 7.62 9.85
C ALA A 58 5.13 7.98 10.40
N LEU A 59 4.14 7.09 10.23
CA LEU A 59 2.78 7.30 10.72
C LEU A 59 2.66 7.11 12.22
N ALA A 60 3.45 6.19 12.83
CA ALA A 60 3.54 6.04 14.27
C ALA A 60 3.97 7.35 14.95
N ASP A 61 4.95 8.04 14.35
CA ASP A 61 5.42 9.34 14.86
C ASP A 61 4.42 10.50 14.66
N ILE A 62 3.65 10.46 13.54
CA ILE A 62 2.71 11.54 13.21
C ILE A 62 1.44 11.47 14.05
N PHE A 63 0.95 10.26 14.33
CA PHE A 63 -0.34 10.04 14.98
C PHE A 63 -0.21 9.50 16.42
N GLU A 64 1.01 9.20 16.88
CA GLU A 64 1.25 8.59 18.20
C GLU A 64 0.45 7.28 18.38
N ILE A 65 0.46 6.42 17.37
CA ILE A 65 -0.28 5.16 17.30
C ILE A 65 0.67 3.97 17.09
N GLU A 66 0.14 2.76 17.28
CA GLU A 66 0.80 1.49 16.94
C GLU A 66 0.20 0.95 15.63
N PRO A 67 0.75 1.30 14.47
CA PRO A 67 0.18 0.89 13.19
C PRO A 67 0.52 -0.57 12.87
N ILE A 68 -0.37 -1.19 12.09
CA ILE A 68 -0.21 -2.59 11.66
C ILE A 68 0.11 -2.66 10.18
N GLY A 69 1.01 -3.59 9.81
CA GLY A 69 1.34 -3.91 8.42
C GLY A 69 1.02 -5.35 8.04
N ILE A 70 0.60 -5.55 6.81
CA ILE A 70 0.53 -6.85 6.16
C ILE A 70 1.67 -6.96 5.15
N GLU A 71 2.45 -8.06 5.23
CA GLU A 71 3.57 -8.29 4.31
C GLU A 71 3.71 -9.79 4.00
N PRO A 72 3.69 -10.22 2.73
CA PRO A 72 3.84 -11.63 2.38
C PRO A 72 5.26 -12.17 2.53
N ASN A 73 6.32 -11.34 2.41
CA ASN A 73 7.71 -11.75 2.43
C ASN A 73 8.25 -11.90 3.86
N ASP A 74 8.69 -13.10 4.24
CA ASP A 74 9.23 -13.39 5.58
C ASP A 74 10.47 -12.56 5.94
N TYR A 75 11.33 -12.31 4.97
CA TYR A 75 12.55 -11.53 5.19
C TYR A 75 12.21 -10.07 5.47
N ALA A 76 11.29 -9.49 4.72
CA ALA A 76 10.82 -8.12 4.90
C ALA A 76 10.17 -7.94 6.29
N ARG A 77 9.30 -8.87 6.69
CA ARG A 77 8.68 -8.84 8.03
C ARG A 77 9.70 -8.88 9.16
N ARG A 78 10.73 -9.75 9.06
CA ARG A 78 11.81 -9.78 10.07
C ARG A 78 12.55 -8.45 10.14
N LYS A 79 12.84 -7.83 8.99
CA LYS A 79 13.48 -6.50 8.96
C LYS A 79 12.60 -5.42 9.59
N ALA A 80 11.31 -5.40 9.29
CA ALA A 80 10.38 -4.44 9.86
C ALA A 80 10.31 -4.54 11.40
N ARG A 81 10.15 -5.74 11.94
CA ARG A 81 10.07 -5.99 13.40
C ARG A 81 11.34 -5.57 14.16
N LEU A 82 12.50 -5.63 13.50
CA LEU A 82 13.78 -5.22 14.09
C LEU A 82 14.03 -3.71 14.00
N SER A 83 13.25 -3.01 13.16
CA SER A 83 13.47 -1.58 12.89
C SER A 83 12.77 -0.68 13.92
N ASP A 84 11.57 -1.06 14.37
CA ASP A 84 10.80 -0.26 15.33
C ASP A 84 9.82 -1.17 16.11
N PRO A 85 9.89 -1.21 17.45
CA PRO A 85 9.00 -2.05 18.26
C PRO A 85 7.54 -1.55 18.29
N ARG A 86 7.26 -0.32 17.88
CA ARG A 86 5.91 0.24 17.85
C ARG A 86 5.08 -0.25 16.67
N ILE A 87 5.73 -0.82 15.62
CA ILE A 87 4.99 -1.34 14.47
C ILE A 87 4.77 -2.85 14.59
N SER A 88 3.58 -3.29 14.27
CA SER A 88 3.25 -4.72 14.17
C SER A 88 3.15 -5.14 12.72
N VAL A 89 3.95 -6.14 12.31
CA VAL A 89 3.90 -6.65 10.93
C VAL A 89 3.58 -8.14 10.93
N ILE A 90 2.45 -8.49 10.33
CA ILE A 90 1.94 -9.87 10.26
C ILE A 90 1.97 -10.40 8.84
N LYS A 91 2.00 -11.73 8.74
CA LYS A 91 1.95 -12.41 7.44
C LYS A 91 0.57 -12.31 6.83
N GLY A 92 0.49 -11.92 5.57
CA GLY A 92 -0.76 -11.87 4.83
C GLY A 92 -0.58 -11.35 3.42
N THR A 93 -1.68 -11.19 2.73
CA THR A 93 -1.74 -10.68 1.36
C THR A 93 -2.89 -9.69 1.24
N ALA A 94 -2.90 -8.88 0.16
CA ALA A 94 -4.00 -7.96 -0.13
C ALA A 94 -5.34 -8.66 -0.45
N PHE A 95 -5.35 -9.99 -0.61
CA PHE A 95 -6.51 -10.73 -1.08
C PHE A 95 -7.37 -11.34 0.03
N ASP A 96 -6.88 -11.32 1.27
CA ASP A 96 -7.56 -11.92 2.42
C ASP A 96 -6.93 -11.33 3.69
N LEU A 97 -7.51 -10.23 4.14
CA LEU A 97 -7.01 -9.49 5.31
C LEU A 97 -7.65 -10.06 6.58
N PRO A 98 -6.86 -10.50 7.57
CA PRO A 98 -7.36 -11.20 8.76
C PRO A 98 -7.94 -10.22 9.80
N PHE A 99 -8.77 -9.30 9.36
CA PHE A 99 -9.40 -8.27 10.20
C PHE A 99 -10.89 -8.18 9.92
N GLN A 100 -11.64 -7.72 10.90
CA GLN A 100 -13.07 -7.44 10.78
C GLN A 100 -13.31 -6.23 9.87
N ASP A 101 -14.54 -6.11 9.38
CA ASP A 101 -15.00 -4.94 8.62
C ASP A 101 -14.84 -3.67 9.48
N GLY A 102 -14.28 -2.62 8.88
CA GLY A 102 -14.10 -1.34 9.55
C GLY A 102 -13.14 -1.36 10.74
N ALA A 103 -12.18 -2.29 10.79
CA ALA A 103 -11.22 -2.42 11.89
C ALA A 103 -10.28 -1.21 12.02
N PHE A 104 -10.00 -0.48 10.94
CA PHE A 104 -9.03 0.61 10.89
C PHE A 104 -9.66 1.91 10.42
N ASP A 105 -9.27 3.03 11.02
CA ASP A 105 -9.65 4.36 10.53
C ASP A 105 -9.09 4.61 9.12
N LEU A 106 -7.86 4.15 8.87
CA LEU A 106 -7.18 4.23 7.58
C LEU A 106 -6.61 2.87 7.17
N ALA A 107 -6.97 2.38 6.00
CA ALA A 107 -6.28 1.28 5.32
C ALA A 107 -5.63 1.80 4.03
N PHE A 108 -4.37 1.40 3.75
CA PHE A 108 -3.70 1.94 2.57
C PHE A 108 -2.71 0.97 1.91
N THR A 109 -2.39 1.30 0.66
CA THR A 109 -1.28 0.73 -0.11
C THR A 109 -0.37 1.82 -0.64
N SER A 110 0.92 1.48 -0.77
CA SER A 110 1.92 2.36 -1.41
C SER A 110 2.83 1.52 -2.31
N GLY A 111 2.61 1.59 -3.63
CA GLY A 111 3.35 0.81 -4.61
C GLY A 111 3.08 -0.70 -4.56
N VAL A 112 1.85 -1.10 -4.29
CA VAL A 112 1.44 -2.50 -4.15
C VAL A 112 0.45 -2.93 -5.24
N LEU A 113 -0.59 -2.15 -5.47
CA LEU A 113 -1.62 -2.48 -6.46
C LEU A 113 -1.06 -2.51 -7.88
N ILE A 114 0.01 -1.77 -8.14
CA ILE A 114 0.78 -1.84 -9.40
C ILE A 114 1.32 -3.24 -9.70
N HIS A 115 1.44 -4.10 -8.71
CA HIS A 115 1.95 -5.46 -8.83
C HIS A 115 0.85 -6.53 -8.89
N ILE A 116 -0.41 -6.13 -8.93
CA ILE A 116 -1.56 -7.03 -8.95
C ILE A 116 -2.16 -7.06 -10.37
N ARG A 117 -2.39 -8.26 -10.91
CA ARG A 117 -3.06 -8.43 -12.22
C ARG A 117 -4.47 -7.86 -12.18
N LEU A 118 -4.94 -7.36 -13.32
CA LEU A 118 -6.27 -6.75 -13.44
C LEU A 118 -7.41 -7.67 -12.96
N LYS A 119 -7.30 -8.98 -13.23
CA LYS A 119 -8.30 -9.97 -12.79
C LYS A 119 -8.40 -10.13 -11.27
N ASP A 120 -7.30 -9.88 -10.54
CA ASP A 120 -7.19 -10.05 -9.09
C ASP A 120 -7.35 -8.71 -8.33
N LEU A 121 -7.20 -7.59 -9.04
CA LEU A 121 -7.26 -6.24 -8.48
C LEU A 121 -8.58 -5.93 -7.74
N PRO A 122 -9.77 -6.31 -8.26
CA PRO A 122 -11.02 -6.08 -7.56
C PRO A 122 -11.04 -6.63 -6.14
N LYS A 123 -10.51 -7.84 -5.94
CA LYS A 123 -10.47 -8.49 -4.63
C LYS A 123 -9.60 -7.71 -3.63
N ALA A 124 -8.44 -7.25 -4.07
CA ALA A 124 -7.54 -6.46 -3.22
C ALA A 124 -8.16 -5.11 -2.83
N ILE A 125 -8.84 -4.44 -3.77
CA ILE A 125 -9.57 -3.19 -3.50
C ILE A 125 -10.73 -3.42 -2.52
N ASP A 126 -11.50 -4.49 -2.71
CA ASP A 126 -12.63 -4.82 -1.84
C ASP A 126 -12.18 -5.06 -0.40
N GLU A 127 -11.07 -5.77 -0.19
CA GLU A 127 -10.50 -6.01 1.12
C GLU A 127 -10.02 -4.72 1.80
N LEU A 128 -9.32 -3.83 1.06
CA LEU A 128 -8.93 -2.51 1.58
C LEU A 128 -10.14 -1.69 2.03
N ILE A 129 -11.19 -1.66 1.21
CA ILE A 129 -12.44 -0.95 1.52
C ILE A 129 -13.14 -1.61 2.71
N ARG A 130 -13.17 -2.95 2.77
CA ARG A 130 -13.85 -3.70 3.82
C ARG A 130 -13.25 -3.40 5.20
N VAL A 131 -11.93 -3.50 5.34
CA VAL A 131 -11.26 -3.31 6.63
C VAL A 131 -11.16 -1.84 7.06
N SER A 132 -11.37 -0.91 6.13
CA SER A 132 -11.38 0.52 6.42
C SER A 132 -12.72 0.95 7.02
N ARG A 133 -12.68 1.77 8.07
CA ARG A 133 -13.85 2.40 8.69
C ARG A 133 -14.15 3.77 8.11
N LYS A 134 -13.13 4.58 7.85
CA LYS A 134 -13.26 5.98 7.41
C LYS A 134 -12.54 6.25 6.11
N TYR A 135 -11.26 5.92 6.02
CA TYR A 135 -10.40 6.35 4.92
C TYR A 135 -9.69 5.19 4.25
N VAL A 136 -9.59 5.26 2.92
CA VAL A 136 -8.71 4.40 2.12
C VAL A 136 -7.73 5.29 1.37
N LEU A 137 -6.42 4.97 1.40
CA LEU A 137 -5.42 5.66 0.59
C LEU A 137 -4.81 4.66 -0.40
N ALA A 138 -4.79 5.02 -1.66
CA ALA A 138 -3.98 4.36 -2.68
C ALA A 138 -2.90 5.32 -3.17
N SER A 139 -1.63 4.90 -3.10
CA SER A 139 -0.48 5.64 -3.63
C SER A 139 0.25 4.73 -4.61
N GLU A 140 0.08 4.97 -5.93
CA GLU A 140 0.41 4.00 -6.97
C GLU A 140 0.90 4.71 -8.24
N TYR A 141 1.60 4.00 -9.14
CA TYR A 141 1.97 4.56 -10.43
C TYR A 141 0.75 4.71 -11.34
N TYR A 142 0.51 5.94 -11.77
CA TYR A 142 -0.62 6.30 -12.60
C TYR A 142 -0.33 6.20 -14.10
N ASN A 143 -1.29 5.72 -14.84
CA ASN A 143 -1.48 6.02 -16.26
C ASN A 143 -2.98 5.95 -16.58
N GLU A 144 -3.45 6.76 -17.51
CA GLU A 144 -4.86 6.79 -17.92
C GLU A 144 -5.30 5.44 -18.52
N LYS A 145 -4.43 4.86 -19.36
CA LYS A 145 -4.62 3.51 -19.92
C LYS A 145 -3.73 2.52 -19.20
N GLU A 146 -4.24 1.31 -18.94
CA GLU A 146 -3.42 0.24 -18.39
C GLU A 146 -2.17 0.03 -19.25
N THR A 147 -1.02 0.13 -18.64
CA THR A 147 0.27 -0.03 -19.30
C THR A 147 1.15 -0.97 -18.49
N MET A 148 1.50 -2.10 -19.07
CA MET A 148 2.45 -3.03 -18.49
C MET A 148 3.87 -2.47 -18.66
N ILE A 149 4.64 -2.51 -17.59
CA ILE A 149 6.04 -2.09 -17.59
C ILE A 149 6.90 -3.30 -17.27
N ARG A 150 7.93 -3.55 -18.10
CA ARG A 150 8.95 -4.54 -17.77
C ARG A 150 9.72 -4.09 -16.55
N TYR A 151 9.60 -4.84 -15.48
CA TYR A 151 10.17 -4.46 -14.19
C TYR A 151 11.30 -5.40 -13.80
N ARG A 152 12.54 -4.89 -13.83
CA ARG A 152 13.76 -5.62 -13.46
C ARG A 152 13.88 -6.99 -14.12
N GLY A 153 13.66 -7.05 -15.43
CA GLY A 153 13.74 -8.28 -16.21
C GLY A 153 12.48 -9.15 -16.21
N HIS A 154 11.48 -8.80 -15.42
CA HIS A 154 10.21 -9.51 -15.36
C HIS A 154 9.14 -8.78 -16.16
N ASP A 155 8.48 -9.48 -17.05
CA ASP A 155 7.23 -9.07 -17.66
C ASP A 155 6.06 -9.43 -16.71
N GLN A 156 4.92 -8.74 -16.84
CA GLN A 156 3.72 -8.99 -16.04
C GLN A 156 3.92 -8.89 -14.53
N LEU A 157 4.81 -8.01 -14.06
CA LEU A 157 5.05 -7.76 -12.64
C LEU A 157 4.74 -6.33 -12.22
N LEU A 158 4.59 -5.39 -13.15
CA LEU A 158 4.24 -4.00 -12.86
C LEU A 158 3.30 -3.43 -13.92
N TRP A 159 2.23 -2.77 -13.46
CA TRP A 159 1.28 -2.04 -14.30
C TRP A 159 1.02 -0.65 -13.75
N LYS A 160 1.01 0.34 -14.65
CA LYS A 160 0.45 1.67 -14.38
C LYS A 160 -1.02 1.69 -14.79
N ARG A 161 -1.88 2.30 -13.95
CA ARG A 161 -3.34 2.34 -14.18
C ARG A 161 -3.96 3.57 -13.56
N ASP A 162 -5.20 3.88 -13.95
CA ASP A 162 -6.07 4.78 -13.19
C ASP A 162 -6.69 4.04 -12.00
N PHE A 163 -5.96 3.95 -10.89
CA PHE A 163 -6.45 3.26 -9.68
C PHE A 163 -7.66 3.97 -9.08
N LYS A 164 -7.76 5.29 -9.17
CA LYS A 164 -8.96 6.03 -8.74
C LYS A 164 -10.22 5.48 -9.42
N LYS A 165 -10.18 5.27 -10.72
CA LYS A 165 -11.29 4.71 -11.49
C LYS A 165 -11.67 3.30 -11.00
N HIS A 166 -10.67 2.47 -10.68
CA HIS A 166 -10.91 1.13 -10.14
C HIS A 166 -11.59 1.18 -8.76
N PHE A 167 -11.17 2.05 -7.84
CA PHE A 167 -11.81 2.21 -6.54
C PHE A 167 -13.25 2.69 -6.67
N LEU A 168 -13.50 3.74 -7.44
CA LEU A 168 -14.85 4.28 -7.65
C LEU A 168 -15.78 3.30 -8.37
N LYS A 169 -15.27 2.46 -9.27
CA LYS A 169 -16.04 1.38 -9.89
C LYS A 169 -16.44 0.30 -8.88
N ARG A 170 -15.56 -0.05 -7.91
CA ARG A 170 -15.86 -1.05 -6.86
C ARG A 170 -16.80 -0.51 -5.81
N CYS A 171 -16.66 0.73 -5.42
CA CYS A 171 -17.51 1.38 -4.42
C CYS A 171 -17.86 2.80 -4.88
N PRO A 172 -18.96 3.00 -5.62
CA PRO A 172 -19.34 4.30 -6.16
C PRO A 172 -19.64 5.39 -5.11
N ARG A 173 -19.88 4.99 -3.86
CA ARG A 173 -20.12 5.92 -2.74
C ARG A 173 -18.84 6.51 -2.14
N LEU A 174 -17.65 5.98 -2.48
CA LEU A 174 -16.39 6.57 -2.04
C LEU A 174 -16.24 7.99 -2.59
N LYS A 175 -15.81 8.90 -1.74
CA LYS A 175 -15.51 10.29 -2.13
C LYS A 175 -14.03 10.52 -2.13
N VAL A 176 -13.45 11.02 -3.22
CA VAL A 176 -12.06 11.48 -3.25
C VAL A 176 -11.98 12.80 -2.48
N VAL A 177 -11.46 12.77 -1.25
CA VAL A 177 -11.35 13.96 -0.40
C VAL A 177 -10.06 14.72 -0.62
N ARG A 178 -9.01 14.02 -1.03
CA ARG A 178 -7.71 14.61 -1.42
C ARG A 178 -7.02 13.76 -2.46
N SER A 179 -6.20 14.39 -3.27
CA SER A 179 -5.31 13.70 -4.22
C SER A 179 -4.10 14.56 -4.54
N GLY A 180 -3.10 13.95 -5.12
CA GLY A 180 -1.89 14.61 -5.58
C GLY A 180 -0.88 13.62 -6.11
N PHE A 181 0.35 14.07 -6.25
CA PHE A 181 1.44 13.21 -6.69
C PHE A 181 2.75 13.61 -5.98
N TYR A 182 3.75 12.75 -6.08
CA TYR A 182 5.14 12.98 -5.68
C TYR A 182 6.10 12.17 -6.56
N GLY A 183 7.39 12.50 -6.49
CA GLY A 183 8.41 11.98 -7.40
C GLY A 183 8.65 12.93 -8.58
N GLU A 184 9.91 13.02 -9.04
CA GLU A 184 10.35 14.05 -9.98
C GLU A 184 10.24 13.64 -11.45
N GLU A 185 10.23 12.34 -11.75
CA GLU A 185 10.24 11.83 -13.13
C GLU A 185 8.92 11.22 -13.54
N ILE A 186 8.58 11.40 -14.82
CA ILE A 186 7.39 10.79 -15.46
C ILE A 186 7.34 9.25 -15.22
N ASN A 187 8.49 8.61 -15.12
CA ASN A 187 8.58 7.17 -14.90
C ASN A 187 8.45 6.72 -13.44
N HIS A 188 8.73 7.60 -12.48
CA HIS A 188 8.69 7.32 -11.03
C HIS A 188 7.66 8.15 -10.29
N ARG A 189 6.79 8.86 -10.99
CA ARG A 189 5.71 9.64 -10.41
C ARG A 189 4.70 8.69 -9.76
N MET A 190 4.51 8.88 -8.45
CA MET A 190 3.47 8.23 -7.66
C MET A 190 2.29 9.18 -7.52
N ASP A 191 1.14 8.79 -8.01
CA ASP A 191 -0.11 9.50 -7.76
C ASP A 191 -0.80 8.87 -6.55
N TRP A 192 -1.47 9.70 -5.75
CA TRP A 192 -2.18 9.24 -4.57
C TRP A 192 -3.59 9.82 -4.49
N TRP A 193 -4.49 9.00 -3.99
CA TRP A 193 -5.89 9.35 -3.78
C TRP A 193 -6.31 8.90 -2.39
N LEU A 194 -6.80 9.85 -1.61
CA LEU A 194 -7.42 9.60 -0.31
C LEU A 194 -8.93 9.61 -0.52
N PHE A 195 -9.53 8.48 -0.23
CA PHE A 195 -10.96 8.29 -0.29
C PHE A 195 -11.56 8.31 1.11
N GLU A 196 -12.72 8.92 1.25
CA GLU A 196 -13.60 8.81 2.42
C GLU A 196 -14.77 7.85 2.08
N LYS A 197 -15.12 7.04 3.06
CA LYS A 197 -16.12 5.97 2.95
C LYS A 197 -17.51 6.41 3.39
#